data_ac1edd1f699fe637486b7561cf9a1fb8
#
_entry.id   ac1edd1f699fe637486b7561cf9a1fb8
#
_cell.length_a   1.000
_cell.length_b   1.000
_cell.length_c   1.000
_cell.angle_alpha   90.00
_cell.angle_beta   90.00
_cell.angle_gamma   90.00
#
_symmetry.space_group_name_H-M   'P 1'
#
loop_
_entity.id
_entity.type
_entity.pdbx_description
1 polymer ?
#
loop_
_entity_poly.entity_id
_entity_poly.type
_entity_poly.pdbx_seq_one_letter_code
_entity_poly.pdbx_strand_id
1 'polypeptide(L)'
;MKKSILIMVVMMLITSCKKADFPACADCMVLYFANPQPDKDLELDRFPNKFRGLYMNNDSTFIRVDESRILKEYYYKFKVHKFTLDSTKSEYDIVDGKFITKDTKDKFDMFPKGDSIELSQKHIDTLFRFSLYEKAKRIDGQLILSRKDSIFWNIQFLSIEKNTLRFKNLCERVDLKKLDSVTKIKGKMLDSTSYLIKSTRSEFKKILKIKNLGFDQEYKKISK
;
A
#
# COMPACT_ATOMS: atom_id res chain seq x y z
N MET A 1 -31.21 9.86 22.71
CA MET A 1 -31.00 8.74 21.76
C MET A 1 -30.29 9.15 20.46
N LYS A 2 -30.57 10.31 19.84
CA LYS A 2 -29.85 10.74 18.59
C LYS A 2 -28.37 11.06 18.77
N LYS A 3 -27.94 11.53 19.95
CA LYS A 3 -26.51 11.85 20.25
C LYS A 3 -25.62 10.61 20.32
N SER A 4 -26.15 9.48 20.81
CA SER A 4 -25.39 8.23 20.92
C SER A 4 -25.10 7.56 19.55
N ILE A 5 -25.94 7.79 18.56
CA ILE A 5 -25.80 7.23 17.21
C ILE A 5 -24.67 7.92 16.46
N LEU A 6 -24.52 9.24 16.59
CA LEU A 6 -23.45 9.99 15.93
C LEU A 6 -22.06 9.60 16.48
N ILE A 7 -21.94 9.49 17.80
CA ILE A 7 -20.71 9.03 18.48
C ILE A 7 -20.34 7.62 18.01
N MET A 8 -21.33 6.73 17.83
CA MET A 8 -21.11 5.36 17.38
C MET A 8 -20.63 5.30 15.92
N VAL A 9 -21.12 6.18 15.05
CA VAL A 9 -20.68 6.29 13.65
C VAL A 9 -19.28 6.86 13.56
N VAL A 10 -18.92 7.84 14.37
CA VAL A 10 -17.57 8.42 14.42
C VAL A 10 -16.58 7.41 15.02
N MET A 11 -16.95 6.67 16.08
CA MET A 11 -16.09 5.60 16.64
C MET A 11 -15.84 4.45 15.66
N MET A 12 -16.78 4.09 14.80
CA MET A 12 -16.52 3.08 13.75
C MET A 12 -15.51 3.53 12.69
N LEU A 13 -15.32 4.84 12.51
CA LEU A 13 -14.35 5.38 11.55
C LEU A 13 -12.91 5.38 12.08
N ILE A 14 -12.69 5.35 13.40
CA ILE A 14 -11.36 5.47 14.02
C ILE A 14 -10.72 4.13 14.38
N THR A 15 -11.42 3.00 14.32
CA THR A 15 -10.83 1.69 14.58
C THR A 15 -10.02 1.11 13.43
N SER A 16 -9.83 1.87 12.36
CA SER A 16 -9.00 1.46 11.23
C SER A 16 -7.55 1.91 11.42
N CYS A 17 -6.83 1.35 12.40
CA CYS A 17 -5.37 1.22 12.29
C CYS A 17 -5.06 0.29 11.11
N LYS A 18 -5.31 0.77 9.90
CA LYS A 18 -4.83 0.08 8.70
C LYS A 18 -3.38 0.47 8.51
N LYS A 19 -2.46 -0.49 8.74
CA LYS A 19 -1.27 -0.57 7.90
C LYS A 19 -1.75 -0.30 6.48
N ALA A 20 -0.96 0.45 5.67
CA ALA A 20 -1.30 0.70 4.27
C ALA A 20 -1.34 -0.64 3.54
N ASP A 21 -2.45 -1.34 3.70
CA ASP A 21 -2.71 -2.57 2.97
C ASP A 21 -3.11 -2.15 1.56
N PHE A 22 -2.46 -2.76 0.59
CA PHE A 22 -2.92 -2.74 -0.78
C PHE A 22 -4.40 -3.16 -0.81
N PRO A 23 -5.19 -2.67 -1.78
CA PRO A 23 -6.61 -3.00 -1.84
C PRO A 23 -6.80 -4.51 -1.69
N ALA A 24 -7.52 -4.91 -0.65
CA ALA A 24 -7.83 -6.31 -0.41
C ALA A 24 -8.72 -6.78 -1.55
N CYS A 25 -8.23 -7.73 -2.34
CA CYS A 25 -9.08 -8.48 -3.25
C CYS A 25 -10.06 -9.30 -2.40
N ALA A 26 -11.33 -9.38 -2.80
CA ALA A 26 -12.36 -10.12 -2.05
C ALA A 26 -12.01 -11.61 -1.84
N ASP A 27 -11.22 -12.22 -2.73
CA ASP A 27 -10.72 -13.59 -2.69
C ASP A 27 -9.18 -13.67 -2.58
N CYS A 28 -8.54 -12.68 -1.97
CA CYS A 28 -7.09 -12.62 -1.91
C CYS A 28 -6.51 -13.75 -1.06
N MET A 29 -5.63 -14.49 -1.70
CA MET A 29 -4.74 -15.43 -1.04
C MET A 29 -3.42 -14.74 -0.71
N VAL A 30 -2.83 -15.09 0.42
CA VAL A 30 -1.49 -14.63 0.76
C VAL A 30 -0.47 -15.65 0.26
N LEU A 31 0.40 -15.21 -0.64
CA LEU A 31 1.47 -16.05 -1.19
C LEU A 31 2.77 -15.69 -0.49
N TYR A 32 3.20 -16.59 0.38
CA TYR A 32 4.44 -16.46 1.13
C TYR A 32 5.60 -17.14 0.43
N PHE A 33 6.80 -16.64 0.67
CA PHE A 33 8.07 -17.27 0.30
C PHE A 33 8.87 -17.61 1.56
N ALA A 34 9.64 -18.71 1.50
CA ALA A 34 10.46 -19.14 2.62
C ALA A 34 11.58 -18.14 2.94
N ASN A 35 12.11 -17.49 1.90
CA ASN A 35 13.22 -16.51 1.99
C ASN A 35 12.90 -15.27 1.18
N PRO A 36 13.58 -14.13 1.46
CA PRO A 36 13.50 -12.94 0.59
C PRO A 36 13.95 -13.30 -0.83
N GLN A 37 13.16 -12.91 -1.82
CA GLN A 37 13.40 -13.28 -3.22
C GLN A 37 14.19 -12.20 -3.99
N PRO A 38 15.00 -12.60 -5.00
CA PRO A 38 15.43 -13.96 -5.34
C PRO A 38 16.30 -14.58 -4.23
N ASP A 39 16.20 -15.91 -4.08
CA ASP A 39 17.00 -16.61 -3.07
C ASP A 39 18.51 -16.43 -3.33
N LYS A 40 19.29 -16.17 -2.27
CA LYS A 40 20.75 -15.98 -2.28
C LYS A 40 21.29 -14.79 -3.08
N ASP A 41 20.45 -13.95 -3.70
CA ASP A 41 20.92 -12.70 -4.33
C ASP A 41 21.25 -11.67 -3.25
N LEU A 42 22.17 -10.74 -3.59
CA LEU A 42 22.58 -9.67 -2.69
C LEU A 42 21.40 -8.74 -2.35
N GLU A 43 21.30 -8.40 -1.09
CA GLU A 43 20.35 -7.40 -0.61
C GLU A 43 20.84 -6.00 -0.95
N LEU A 44 19.92 -5.13 -1.26
CA LEU A 44 20.18 -3.70 -1.42
C LEU A 44 20.10 -3.01 -0.06
N ASP A 45 20.92 -2.00 0.12
CA ASP A 45 20.89 -1.08 1.28
C ASP A 45 20.18 0.24 0.95
N ARG A 46 19.93 0.50 -0.33
CA ARG A 46 19.30 1.72 -0.86
C ARG A 46 18.59 1.48 -2.19
N PHE A 47 17.62 2.32 -2.49
CA PHE A 47 16.97 2.29 -3.81
C PHE A 47 17.88 2.87 -4.89
N PRO A 48 18.05 2.18 -6.04
CA PRO A 48 18.80 2.71 -7.17
C PRO A 48 18.20 4.03 -7.69
N ASN A 49 19.03 4.96 -8.15
CA ASN A 49 18.64 6.30 -8.61
C ASN A 49 17.51 6.28 -9.64
N LYS A 50 17.47 5.27 -10.53
CA LYS A 50 16.41 5.17 -11.56
C LYS A 50 15.01 5.04 -10.97
N PHE A 51 14.85 4.49 -9.75
CA PHE A 51 13.57 4.33 -9.08
C PHE A 51 13.19 5.54 -8.22
N ARG A 52 14.15 6.39 -7.85
CA ARG A 52 13.91 7.54 -6.97
C ARG A 52 13.11 8.62 -7.68
N GLY A 53 12.25 9.30 -6.92
CA GLY A 53 11.43 10.39 -7.39
C GLY A 53 10.02 10.37 -6.82
N LEU A 54 9.20 11.27 -7.34
CA LEU A 54 7.79 11.41 -6.98
C LEU A 54 6.93 10.95 -8.16
N TYR A 55 5.98 10.09 -7.87
CA TYR A 55 5.08 9.47 -8.84
C TYR A 55 3.64 9.64 -8.38
N MET A 56 2.69 9.68 -9.30
CA MET A 56 1.27 9.86 -9.00
C MET A 56 0.41 8.95 -9.89
N ASN A 57 -0.65 8.38 -9.32
CA ASN A 57 -1.68 7.67 -10.06
C ASN A 57 -2.85 8.61 -10.44
N ASN A 58 -3.86 8.07 -11.12
CA ASN A 58 -5.03 8.84 -11.54
C ASN A 58 -5.90 9.30 -10.34
N ASP A 59 -5.81 8.65 -9.19
CA ASP A 59 -6.59 8.96 -7.99
C ASP A 59 -5.89 9.99 -7.08
N SER A 60 -4.87 10.68 -7.61
CA SER A 60 -4.07 11.65 -6.84
C SER A 60 -3.41 11.05 -5.59
N THR A 61 -3.09 9.76 -5.64
CA THR A 61 -2.22 9.10 -4.67
C THR A 61 -0.79 9.21 -5.16
N PHE A 62 0.10 9.66 -4.29
CA PHE A 62 1.51 9.86 -4.61
C PHE A 62 2.36 8.74 -4.00
N ILE A 63 3.36 8.31 -4.76
CA ILE A 63 4.43 7.44 -4.28
C ILE A 63 5.74 8.23 -4.35
N ARG A 64 6.36 8.39 -3.20
CA ARG A 64 7.71 8.96 -3.10
C ARG A 64 8.70 7.83 -2.84
N VAL A 65 9.62 7.66 -3.75
CA VAL A 65 10.75 6.73 -3.56
C VAL A 65 11.99 7.55 -3.20
N ASP A 66 12.34 7.50 -1.93
CA ASP A 66 13.57 8.10 -1.40
C ASP A 66 14.73 7.08 -1.47
N GLU A 67 15.89 7.44 -0.96
CA GLU A 67 17.04 6.53 -0.92
C GLU A 67 16.80 5.29 -0.05
N SER A 68 16.16 5.46 1.10
CA SER A 68 16.00 4.40 2.12
C SER A 68 14.60 3.89 2.30
N ARG A 69 13.59 4.48 1.66
CA ARG A 69 12.18 4.16 1.91
C ARG A 69 11.27 4.51 0.73
N ILE A 70 10.09 3.92 0.75
CA ILE A 70 8.96 4.26 -0.14
C ILE A 70 7.82 4.77 0.74
N LEU A 71 7.33 5.96 0.43
CA LEU A 71 6.18 6.58 1.09
C LEU A 71 4.99 6.62 0.14
N LYS A 72 3.80 6.41 0.69
CA LYS A 72 2.52 6.65 0.03
C LYS A 72 1.88 7.88 0.66
N GLU A 73 1.60 8.89 -0.14
CA GLU A 73 0.95 10.11 0.29
C GLU A 73 -0.41 10.21 -0.40
N TYR A 74 -1.46 10.45 0.35
CA TYR A 74 -2.82 10.57 -0.16
C TYR A 74 -3.65 11.51 0.70
N TYR A 75 -4.77 11.96 0.15
CA TYR A 75 -5.69 12.84 0.85
C TYR A 75 -6.97 12.08 1.19
N TYR A 76 -7.27 12.02 2.48
CA TYR A 76 -8.59 11.62 2.93
C TYR A 76 -9.52 12.83 2.81
N LYS A 77 -10.61 12.69 2.06
CA LYS A 77 -11.57 13.77 1.79
C LYS A 77 -12.98 13.30 2.04
N PHE A 78 -13.76 14.13 2.71
CA PHE A 78 -15.18 13.90 2.88
C PHE A 78 -15.93 15.23 2.95
N LYS A 79 -17.23 15.20 2.60
CA LYS A 79 -18.09 16.37 2.62
C LYS A 79 -19.00 16.33 3.83
N VAL A 80 -19.15 17.48 4.49
CA VAL A 80 -20.08 17.67 5.61
C VAL A 80 -20.97 18.84 5.28
N HIS A 81 -22.28 18.67 5.45
CA HIS A 81 -23.25 19.73 5.25
C HIS A 81 -23.08 20.81 6.34
N LYS A 82 -23.18 22.11 5.97
CA LYS A 82 -23.00 23.21 6.91
C LYS A 82 -23.94 23.12 8.12
N PHE A 83 -25.19 22.73 7.90
CA PHE A 83 -26.16 22.50 8.97
C PHE A 83 -25.67 21.45 9.99
N THR A 84 -25.05 20.36 9.52
CA THR A 84 -24.49 19.34 10.42
C THR A 84 -23.32 19.89 11.23
N LEU A 85 -22.44 20.68 10.61
CA LEU A 85 -21.36 21.35 11.33
C LEU A 85 -21.89 22.32 12.38
N ASP A 86 -22.91 23.12 12.04
CA ASP A 86 -23.52 24.05 13.00
C ASP A 86 -24.13 23.33 14.22
N SER A 87 -24.71 22.16 14.02
CA SER A 87 -25.29 21.34 15.10
C SER A 87 -24.25 20.65 15.99
N THR A 88 -23.00 20.51 15.52
CA THR A 88 -21.89 19.83 16.23
C THR A 88 -20.75 20.77 16.63
N LYS A 89 -21.00 22.08 16.72
CA LYS A 89 -19.98 23.09 17.08
C LYS A 89 -19.23 22.81 18.39
N SER A 90 -19.81 22.08 19.30
CA SER A 90 -19.15 21.69 20.56
C SER A 90 -18.04 20.65 20.40
N GLU A 91 -18.00 19.95 19.26
CA GLU A 91 -17.11 18.81 19.01
C GLU A 91 -15.82 19.19 18.27
N TYR A 92 -15.75 20.41 17.74
CA TYR A 92 -14.59 20.89 17.00
C TYR A 92 -14.28 22.36 17.27
N ASP A 93 -13.10 22.78 16.86
CA ASP A 93 -12.65 24.18 16.81
C ASP A 93 -12.24 24.53 15.38
N ILE A 94 -12.35 25.82 15.00
CA ILE A 94 -11.79 26.33 13.77
C ILE A 94 -10.65 27.27 14.15
N VAL A 95 -9.42 26.88 13.83
CA VAL A 95 -8.20 27.66 14.12
C VAL A 95 -7.39 27.80 12.83
N ASP A 96 -7.04 29.02 12.48
CA ASP A 96 -6.26 29.34 11.27
C ASP A 96 -6.86 28.72 9.99
N GLY A 97 -8.20 28.73 9.87
CA GLY A 97 -8.92 28.18 8.72
C GLY A 97 -8.91 26.66 8.62
N LYS A 98 -8.46 25.95 9.67
CA LYS A 98 -8.51 24.50 9.76
C LYS A 98 -9.58 24.03 10.73
N PHE A 99 -10.26 22.96 10.35
CA PHE A 99 -11.18 22.24 11.23
C PHE A 99 -10.36 21.28 12.12
N ILE A 100 -10.55 21.38 13.43
CA ILE A 100 -9.81 20.57 14.42
C ILE A 100 -10.82 19.86 15.31
N THR A 101 -10.83 18.52 15.30
CA THR A 101 -11.65 17.71 16.20
C THR A 101 -11.14 17.85 17.64
N LYS A 102 -12.04 17.99 18.61
CA LYS A 102 -11.64 18.20 20.03
C LYS A 102 -11.18 16.92 20.71
N ASP A 103 -11.69 15.77 20.27
CA ASP A 103 -11.38 14.46 20.82
C ASP A 103 -10.03 13.91 20.31
N THR A 104 -9.90 13.76 18.99
CA THR A 104 -8.71 13.16 18.35
C THR A 104 -7.61 14.18 18.02
N LYS A 105 -7.93 15.49 18.05
CA LYS A 105 -7.05 16.59 17.61
C LYS A 105 -6.65 16.49 16.13
N ASP A 106 -7.41 15.76 15.34
CA ASP A 106 -7.21 15.69 13.90
C ASP A 106 -7.44 17.06 13.25
N LYS A 107 -6.58 17.40 12.28
CA LYS A 107 -6.62 18.69 11.57
C LYS A 107 -6.97 18.47 10.11
N PHE A 108 -7.99 19.18 9.65
CA PHE A 108 -8.46 19.13 8.26
C PHE A 108 -8.40 20.51 7.62
N ASP A 109 -7.96 20.57 6.39
CA ASP A 109 -8.14 21.74 5.54
C ASP A 109 -9.60 21.84 5.11
N MET A 110 -10.15 23.06 5.06
CA MET A 110 -11.55 23.30 4.78
C MET A 110 -11.73 23.93 3.39
N PHE A 111 -12.57 23.33 2.56
CA PHE A 111 -12.89 23.85 1.22
C PHE A 111 -14.42 24.01 1.08
N PRO A 112 -14.95 25.24 1.06
CA PRO A 112 -16.37 25.49 0.84
C PRO A 112 -16.86 24.95 -0.51
N LYS A 113 -17.98 24.22 -0.51
CA LYS A 113 -18.61 23.60 -1.68
C LYS A 113 -20.14 23.80 -1.62
N GLY A 114 -20.62 25.01 -1.94
CA GLY A 114 -22.04 25.35 -1.87
C GLY A 114 -22.56 25.30 -0.43
N ASP A 115 -23.51 24.43 -0.14
CA ASP A 115 -24.12 24.18 1.17
C ASP A 115 -23.33 23.22 2.07
N SER A 116 -22.22 22.73 1.57
CA SER A 116 -21.35 21.78 2.25
C SER A 116 -19.92 22.31 2.38
N ILE A 117 -19.13 21.69 3.23
CA ILE A 117 -17.68 21.92 3.36
C ILE A 117 -16.97 20.58 3.09
N GLU A 118 -16.03 20.57 2.15
CA GLU A 118 -15.12 19.44 1.97
C GLU A 118 -13.98 19.58 2.99
N LEU A 119 -13.84 18.59 3.85
CA LEU A 119 -12.73 18.44 4.79
C LEU A 119 -11.68 17.53 4.16
N SER A 120 -10.42 17.93 4.24
CA SER A 120 -9.31 17.22 3.62
C SER A 120 -8.14 17.08 4.59
N GLN A 121 -7.62 15.87 4.73
CA GLN A 121 -6.44 15.59 5.54
C GLN A 121 -5.41 14.81 4.73
N LYS A 122 -4.14 15.27 4.77
CA LYS A 122 -3.04 14.56 4.12
C LYS A 122 -2.56 13.42 5.03
N HIS A 123 -2.46 12.22 4.47
CA HIS A 123 -1.88 11.04 5.11
C HIS A 123 -0.58 10.64 4.43
N ILE A 124 0.37 10.16 5.21
CA ILE A 124 1.66 9.66 4.72
C ILE A 124 1.94 8.32 5.40
N ASP A 125 1.92 7.25 4.61
CA ASP A 125 2.22 5.90 5.07
C ASP A 125 3.59 5.46 4.55
N THR A 126 4.33 4.72 5.37
CA THR A 126 5.55 4.05 4.91
C THR A 126 5.19 2.71 4.29
N LEU A 127 5.34 2.61 2.96
CA LEU A 127 5.12 1.35 2.25
C LEU A 127 6.29 0.38 2.38
N PHE A 128 7.50 0.90 2.45
CA PHE A 128 8.71 0.10 2.57
C PHE A 128 9.84 0.91 3.21
N ARG A 129 10.63 0.27 4.08
CA ARG A 129 11.87 0.82 4.65
C ARG A 129 12.87 -0.31 4.86
N PHE A 130 14.09 -0.15 4.38
CA PHE A 130 15.14 -1.15 4.61
C PHE A 130 15.33 -1.44 6.09
N SER A 131 15.23 -2.71 6.46
CA SER A 131 15.32 -3.21 7.84
C SER A 131 15.61 -4.71 7.86
N LEU A 132 15.67 -5.31 9.06
CA LEU A 132 15.73 -6.76 9.21
C LEU A 132 14.45 -7.47 8.70
N TYR A 133 13.32 -6.75 8.64
CA TYR A 133 12.02 -7.27 8.25
C TYR A 133 11.58 -6.87 6.84
N GLU A 134 12.31 -5.95 6.20
CA GLU A 134 12.01 -5.47 4.86
C GLU A 134 13.28 -5.42 4.03
N LYS A 135 13.36 -6.30 3.02
CA LYS A 135 14.52 -6.54 2.17
C LYS A 135 14.18 -6.24 0.72
N ALA A 136 15.09 -5.58 0.01
CA ALA A 136 14.97 -5.43 -1.42
C ALA A 136 16.12 -6.09 -2.13
N LYS A 137 15.84 -6.78 -3.24
CA LYS A 137 16.83 -7.40 -4.11
C LYS A 137 16.55 -7.02 -5.56
N ARG A 138 17.56 -7.12 -6.42
CA ARG A 138 17.44 -6.74 -7.83
C ARG A 138 17.62 -7.95 -8.73
N ILE A 139 16.69 -8.12 -9.67
CA ILE A 139 16.76 -9.17 -10.70
C ILE A 139 16.15 -8.65 -12.01
N ASP A 140 16.83 -8.89 -13.14
CA ASP A 140 16.38 -8.56 -14.49
C ASP A 140 15.81 -7.12 -14.63
N GLY A 141 16.46 -6.16 -13.96
CA GLY A 141 16.07 -4.74 -13.99
C GLY A 141 14.95 -4.32 -13.05
N GLN A 142 14.28 -5.26 -12.41
CA GLN A 142 13.23 -5.04 -11.41
C GLN A 142 13.78 -5.12 -9.99
N LEU A 143 13.05 -4.58 -9.03
CA LEU A 143 13.28 -4.78 -7.60
C LEU A 143 12.20 -5.71 -7.05
N ILE A 144 12.61 -6.60 -6.17
CA ILE A 144 11.74 -7.45 -5.39
C ILE A 144 11.78 -6.95 -3.96
N LEU A 145 10.69 -6.38 -3.51
CA LEU A 145 10.50 -5.94 -2.13
C LEU A 145 9.95 -7.12 -1.36
N SER A 146 10.67 -7.58 -0.37
CA SER A 146 10.28 -8.70 0.50
C SER A 146 10.03 -8.18 1.89
N ARG A 147 8.81 -8.39 2.41
CA ARG A 147 8.42 -8.04 3.78
C ARG A 147 8.19 -9.30 4.58
N LYS A 148 8.84 -9.37 5.73
CA LYS A 148 8.70 -10.49 6.66
C LYS A 148 7.36 -10.38 7.40
N ASP A 149 6.59 -11.47 7.36
CA ASP A 149 5.40 -11.66 8.14
C ASP A 149 5.56 -12.95 8.94
N SER A 150 5.69 -12.81 10.25
CA SER A 150 6.04 -13.93 11.14
C SER A 150 7.39 -14.57 10.74
N ILE A 151 7.37 -15.78 10.18
CA ILE A 151 8.56 -16.52 9.74
C ILE A 151 8.75 -16.55 8.22
N PHE A 152 7.77 -16.10 7.45
CA PHE A 152 7.76 -16.13 6.00
C PHE A 152 7.87 -14.72 5.40
N TRP A 153 7.97 -14.66 4.08
CA TRP A 153 8.16 -13.41 3.35
C TRP A 153 7.07 -13.22 2.30
N ASN A 154 6.36 -12.13 2.40
CA ASN A 154 5.52 -11.63 1.33
C ASN A 154 6.37 -10.84 0.35
N ILE A 155 6.09 -10.92 -0.95
CA ILE A 155 6.86 -10.21 -1.97
C ILE A 155 5.97 -9.30 -2.81
N GLN A 156 6.59 -8.21 -3.26
CA GLN A 156 6.03 -7.28 -4.21
C GLN A 156 7.08 -6.95 -5.26
N PHE A 157 6.67 -6.94 -6.53
CA PHE A 157 7.56 -6.55 -7.62
C PHE A 157 7.46 -5.04 -7.84
N LEU A 158 8.60 -4.42 -8.04
CA LEU A 158 8.71 -3.01 -8.38
C LEU A 158 9.50 -2.86 -9.66
N SER A 159 8.87 -2.31 -10.69
CA SER A 159 9.50 -2.04 -11.98
C SER A 159 9.30 -0.60 -12.40
N ILE A 160 10.14 -0.14 -13.33
CA ILE A 160 9.99 1.16 -13.95
C ILE A 160 10.15 1.03 -15.46
N GLU A 161 9.17 1.56 -16.18
CA GLU A 161 9.14 1.56 -17.64
C GLU A 161 8.63 2.92 -18.13
N LYS A 162 9.38 3.58 -19.02
CA LYS A 162 8.99 4.88 -19.62
C LYS A 162 8.43 5.90 -18.62
N ASN A 163 9.12 6.11 -17.49
CA ASN A 163 8.68 6.99 -16.39
C ASN A 163 7.43 6.53 -15.62
N THR A 164 6.98 5.30 -15.82
CA THR A 164 5.90 4.70 -15.03
C THR A 164 6.50 3.73 -14.03
N LEU A 165 6.28 4.00 -12.75
CA LEU A 165 6.57 3.09 -11.64
C LEU A 165 5.40 2.13 -11.51
N ARG A 166 5.68 0.84 -11.46
CA ARG A 166 4.67 -0.21 -11.38
C ARG A 166 4.95 -1.10 -10.18
N PHE A 167 3.97 -1.18 -9.28
CA PHE A 167 3.92 -2.19 -8.24
C PHE A 167 3.06 -3.35 -8.72
N LYS A 168 3.60 -4.57 -8.60
CA LYS A 168 2.85 -5.80 -8.91
C LYS A 168 2.72 -6.64 -7.65
N ASN A 169 1.49 -7.04 -7.36
CA ASN A 169 1.12 -7.86 -6.21
C ASN A 169 0.60 -9.22 -6.68
N LEU A 170 0.92 -10.25 -5.92
CA LEU A 170 0.43 -11.61 -6.13
C LEU A 170 -0.61 -11.89 -5.05
N CYS A 171 -1.84 -12.16 -5.43
CA CYS A 171 -2.90 -12.41 -4.45
C CYS A 171 -4.03 -13.30 -4.96
N GLU A 172 -4.02 -13.70 -6.21
CA GLU A 172 -5.12 -14.47 -6.78
C GLU A 172 -4.83 -15.98 -6.77
N ARG A 173 -5.89 -16.77 -6.64
CA ARG A 173 -5.79 -18.22 -6.77
C ARG A 173 -5.23 -18.67 -8.13
N VAL A 174 -5.50 -17.89 -9.15
CA VAL A 174 -4.91 -18.05 -10.49
C VAL A 174 -3.40 -17.84 -10.47
N ASP A 175 -2.90 -16.92 -9.66
CA ASP A 175 -1.45 -16.68 -9.53
C ASP A 175 -0.75 -17.92 -8.93
N LEU A 176 -1.33 -18.56 -7.92
CA LEU A 176 -0.79 -19.79 -7.36
C LEU A 176 -0.63 -20.85 -8.45
N LYS A 177 -1.65 -21.08 -9.29
CA LYS A 177 -1.59 -22.05 -10.39
C LYS A 177 -0.48 -21.71 -11.39
N LYS A 178 -0.31 -20.43 -11.71
CA LYS A 178 0.77 -19.96 -12.59
C LYS A 178 2.16 -20.17 -11.96
N LEU A 179 2.32 -19.89 -10.66
CA LEU A 179 3.56 -20.14 -9.93
C LEU A 179 3.89 -21.64 -9.93
N ASP A 180 2.91 -22.47 -9.65
CA ASP A 180 3.05 -23.92 -9.63
C ASP A 180 3.43 -24.51 -11.01
N SER A 181 3.11 -23.83 -12.09
CA SER A 181 3.49 -24.28 -13.44
C SER A 181 5.00 -24.19 -13.72
N VAL A 182 5.73 -23.32 -13.01
CA VAL A 182 7.16 -23.04 -13.23
C VAL A 182 8.07 -23.44 -12.06
N THR A 183 7.49 -23.83 -10.92
CA THR A 183 8.24 -24.33 -9.75
C THR A 183 8.18 -25.84 -9.68
N LYS A 184 9.29 -26.47 -9.24
CA LYS A 184 9.35 -27.92 -9.03
C LYS A 184 8.53 -28.35 -7.83
N ILE A 185 8.58 -27.55 -6.77
CA ILE A 185 7.80 -27.78 -5.55
C ILE A 185 6.55 -26.94 -5.62
N LYS A 186 5.39 -27.58 -5.58
CA LYS A 186 4.10 -26.89 -5.58
C LYS A 186 3.90 -26.09 -4.30
N GLY A 187 3.11 -25.04 -4.38
CA GLY A 187 2.74 -24.24 -3.23
C GLY A 187 2.09 -25.10 -2.15
N LYS A 188 2.67 -25.04 -0.94
CA LYS A 188 2.13 -25.75 0.23
C LYS A 188 1.11 -24.87 0.93
N MET A 189 -0.12 -25.34 1.06
CA MET A 189 -1.15 -24.69 1.87
C MET A 189 -0.68 -24.59 3.33
N LEU A 190 -0.74 -23.39 3.90
CA LEU A 190 -0.50 -23.13 5.32
C LEU A 190 -1.82 -23.07 6.09
N ASP A 191 -2.80 -22.42 5.49
CA ASP A 191 -4.19 -22.34 5.96
C ASP A 191 -5.15 -22.13 4.76
N SER A 192 -6.43 -21.88 5.02
CA SER A 192 -7.46 -21.72 3.97
C SER A 192 -7.20 -20.57 2.98
N THR A 193 -6.38 -19.59 3.35
CA THR A 193 -6.13 -18.35 2.61
C THR A 193 -4.66 -18.12 2.29
N SER A 194 -3.74 -18.96 2.76
CA SER A 194 -2.31 -18.72 2.58
C SER A 194 -1.54 -19.95 2.08
N TYR A 195 -0.52 -19.70 1.27
CA TYR A 195 0.34 -20.72 0.65
C TYR A 195 1.80 -20.34 0.75
N LEU A 196 2.65 -21.33 1.00
CA LEU A 196 4.11 -21.19 1.00
C LEU A 196 4.68 -21.65 -0.35
N ILE A 197 5.33 -20.73 -1.03
CA ILE A 197 6.04 -20.97 -2.29
C ILE A 197 7.53 -21.18 -1.99
N LYS A 198 8.09 -22.26 -2.53
CA LYS A 198 9.52 -22.51 -2.51
C LYS A 198 10.05 -22.42 -3.95
N SER A 199 10.86 -21.44 -4.23
CA SER A 199 11.45 -21.27 -5.55
C SER A 199 12.97 -21.10 -5.45
N THR A 200 13.67 -21.77 -6.35
CA THR A 200 15.07 -21.49 -6.61
C THR A 200 15.22 -20.18 -7.40
N ARG A 201 16.43 -19.61 -7.45
CA ARG A 201 16.71 -18.42 -8.25
C ARG A 201 16.34 -18.59 -9.74
N SER A 202 16.59 -19.77 -10.32
CA SER A 202 16.25 -20.04 -11.72
C SER A 202 14.74 -20.13 -11.96
N GLU A 203 14.01 -20.71 -11.03
CA GLU A 203 12.55 -20.75 -11.06
C GLU A 203 11.96 -19.34 -10.86
N PHE A 204 12.55 -18.55 -9.97
CA PHE A 204 12.11 -17.16 -9.77
C PHE A 204 12.27 -16.32 -11.05
N LYS A 205 13.32 -16.53 -11.84
CA LYS A 205 13.45 -15.95 -13.19
C LYS A 205 12.34 -16.36 -14.15
N LYS A 206 11.84 -17.59 -14.03
CA LYS A 206 10.68 -18.03 -14.84
C LYS A 206 9.40 -17.34 -14.34
N ILE A 207 9.23 -17.19 -13.03
CA ILE A 207 8.11 -16.44 -12.43
C ILE A 207 8.01 -15.03 -13.01
N LEU A 208 9.14 -14.31 -13.11
CA LEU A 208 9.18 -12.96 -13.68
C LEU A 208 8.68 -12.87 -15.14
N LYS A 209 8.73 -13.97 -15.88
CA LYS A 209 8.31 -14.05 -17.29
C LYS A 209 6.86 -14.50 -17.49
N ILE A 210 6.16 -14.84 -16.41
CA ILE A 210 4.75 -15.28 -16.49
C ILE A 210 3.90 -14.08 -16.93
N LYS A 211 3.20 -14.25 -18.05
CA LYS A 211 2.24 -13.25 -18.54
C LYS A 211 1.04 -13.16 -17.60
N ASN A 212 0.55 -11.94 -17.39
CA ASN A 212 -0.64 -11.66 -16.56
C ASN A 212 -0.55 -12.27 -15.14
N LEU A 213 0.66 -12.31 -14.56
CA LEU A 213 0.87 -12.69 -13.17
C LEU A 213 0.58 -11.48 -12.29
N GLY A 214 -0.27 -11.68 -11.28
CA GLY A 214 -0.62 -10.64 -10.32
C GLY A 214 -1.40 -9.47 -10.92
N PHE A 215 -1.61 -8.45 -10.12
CA PHE A 215 -2.20 -7.19 -10.57
C PHE A 215 -1.21 -6.04 -10.39
N ASP A 216 -1.28 -5.08 -11.31
CA ASP A 216 -0.39 -3.94 -11.37
C ASP A 216 -1.08 -2.67 -10.85
N GLN A 217 -0.33 -1.88 -10.08
CA GLN A 217 -0.66 -0.50 -9.72
C GLN A 217 0.37 0.43 -10.35
N GLU A 218 -0.09 1.37 -11.16
CA GLU A 218 0.78 2.23 -11.95
C GLU A 218 0.77 3.68 -11.45
N TYR A 219 1.96 4.28 -11.43
CA TYR A 219 2.17 5.66 -11.02
C TYR A 219 3.11 6.34 -12.02
N LYS A 220 2.69 7.47 -12.59
CA LYS A 220 3.50 8.25 -13.53
C LYS A 220 4.43 9.18 -12.78
N LYS A 221 5.67 9.30 -13.24
CA LYS A 221 6.66 10.20 -12.66
C LYS A 221 6.26 11.65 -12.89
N ILE A 222 6.25 12.46 -11.82
CA ILE A 222 5.92 13.89 -11.87
C ILE A 222 7.10 14.78 -11.50
N SER A 223 8.12 14.24 -10.80
CA SER A 223 9.37 14.95 -10.52
C SER A 223 10.55 13.98 -10.40
N LYS A 224 11.74 14.51 -10.63
CA LYS A 224 13.01 13.80 -10.39
C LYS A 224 13.37 13.82 -8.91
#